data_7c5e49454121ac8a652a22ed49ab5db6
#
_entry.id   7c5e49454121ac8a652a22ed49ab5db6
#
_cell.length_a   1.000
_cell.length_b   1.000
_cell.length_c   1.000
_cell.angle_alpha   90.00
_cell.angle_beta   90.00
_cell.angle_gamma   90.00
#
_symmetry.space_group_name_H-M   'P 1'
#
loop_
_entity.id
_entity.type
_entity.pdbx_description
1 polymer ?
#
loop_
_entity_poly.entity_id
_entity_poly.type
_entity_poly.pdbx_seq_one_letter_code
_entity_poly.pdbx_strand_id
1 'polypeptide(L)'
;ILTVDSIQKRVADFYELKVSDLTGKRRPNSIAFPRQIAMYLIRSMTNLSLDEIGKVFDNRDHSTVLYSIQQIEKKMKKDAAFAEMVKEIKTNINSKR
;
A
#
# COMPACT_ATOMS: atom_id res chain seq x y z
N ILE A 1 -17.90 -2.72 2.17
CA ILE A 1 -17.41 -2.22 0.89
C ILE A 1 -15.93 -1.87 1.01
N LEU A 2 -15.14 -2.38 0.07
CA LEU A 2 -13.72 -2.13 0.05
C LEU A 2 -13.43 -0.80 -0.63
N THR A 3 -12.73 0.10 0.07
CA THR A 3 -12.39 1.42 -0.47
C THR A 3 -10.91 1.67 -0.31
N VAL A 4 -10.41 2.66 -1.06
CA VAL A 4 -9.03 3.12 -0.91
C VAL A 4 -8.77 3.53 0.54
N ASP A 5 -9.71 4.26 1.14
CA ASP A 5 -9.56 4.73 2.51
C ASP A 5 -9.41 3.57 3.49
N SER A 6 -10.19 2.50 3.31
CA SER A 6 -10.10 1.35 4.22
C SER A 6 -8.77 0.62 4.06
N ILE A 7 -8.24 0.54 2.85
CA ILE A 7 -6.93 -0.09 2.61
C ILE A 7 -5.83 0.75 3.25
N GLN A 8 -5.85 2.06 3.01
CA GLN A 8 -4.86 2.96 3.59
C GLN A 8 -4.89 2.91 5.11
N LYS A 9 -6.09 2.92 5.68
CA LYS A 9 -6.24 2.88 7.13
C LYS A 9 -5.70 1.58 7.71
N ARG A 10 -5.98 0.46 7.06
CA ARG A 10 -5.53 -0.84 7.56
C ARG A 10 -4.00 -0.94 7.53
N VAL A 11 -3.37 -0.48 6.46
CA VAL A 11 -1.91 -0.49 6.39
C VAL A 11 -1.31 0.45 7.43
N ALA A 12 -1.89 1.64 7.57
CA ALA A 12 -1.42 2.60 8.58
C ALA A 12 -1.53 2.00 9.98
N ASP A 13 -2.66 1.38 10.30
CA ASP A 13 -2.87 0.75 11.61
C ASP A 13 -1.84 -0.36 11.85
N PHE A 14 -1.58 -1.18 10.83
CA PHE A 14 -0.63 -2.28 10.98
C PHE A 14 0.77 -1.76 11.35
N TYR A 15 1.17 -0.63 10.82
CA TYR A 15 2.48 -0.04 11.07
C TYR A 15 2.44 1.06 12.13
N GLU A 16 1.29 1.25 12.79
CA GLU A 16 1.13 2.27 13.83
C GLU A 16 1.44 3.67 13.32
N LEU A 17 0.94 3.94 12.10
CA LEU A 17 1.10 5.25 11.47
C LEU A 17 -0.27 5.91 11.33
N LYS A 18 -0.26 7.22 11.09
CA LYS A 18 -1.47 7.93 10.68
C LYS A 18 -1.61 7.82 9.18
N VAL A 19 -2.86 7.82 8.69
CA VAL A 19 -3.09 7.82 7.25
C VAL A 19 -2.42 9.04 6.61
N SER A 20 -2.42 10.18 7.28
CA SER A 20 -1.77 11.39 6.76
C SER A 20 -0.27 11.22 6.58
N ASP A 21 0.39 10.41 7.42
CA ASP A 21 1.81 10.07 7.22
C ASP A 21 1.98 9.24 5.96
N LEU A 22 1.11 8.25 5.80
CA LEU A 22 1.20 7.30 4.70
C LEU A 22 0.98 7.99 3.35
N THR A 23 0.02 8.89 3.28
CA THR A 23 -0.35 9.55 2.02
C THR A 23 0.41 10.83 1.74
N GLY A 24 1.22 11.30 2.69
CA GLY A 24 1.95 12.56 2.55
C GLY A 24 3.26 12.43 1.79
N LYS A 25 4.12 13.41 1.94
CA LYS A 25 5.38 13.49 1.19
C LYS A 25 6.60 12.98 1.95
N ARG A 26 6.43 12.47 3.15
CA ARG A 26 7.56 12.05 3.97
C ARG A 26 8.27 10.85 3.35
N ARG A 27 9.59 10.81 3.50
CA ARG A 27 10.45 9.84 2.82
C ARG A 27 11.13 8.78 3.68
N PRO A 28 11.17 8.88 5.02
CA PRO A 28 11.86 7.83 5.79
C PRO A 28 11.29 6.46 5.45
N ASN A 29 12.14 5.43 5.45
CA ASN A 29 11.69 4.07 5.12
C ASN A 29 10.58 3.57 6.04
N SER A 30 10.55 4.04 7.26
CA SER A 30 9.49 3.68 8.19
C SER A 30 8.11 4.12 7.71
N ILE A 31 8.06 5.04 6.75
CA ILE A 31 6.82 5.53 6.16
C ILE A 31 6.73 5.15 4.68
N ALA A 32 7.86 5.29 3.96
CA ALA A 32 7.88 5.03 2.52
C ALA A 32 7.61 3.55 2.20
N PHE A 33 8.13 2.64 3.00
CA PHE A 33 7.93 1.22 2.78
C PHE A 33 6.48 0.80 3.01
N PRO A 34 5.83 1.17 4.13
CA PRO A 34 4.39 0.92 4.27
C PRO A 34 3.56 1.55 3.16
N ARG A 35 3.95 2.74 2.68
CA ARG A 35 3.27 3.39 1.55
C ARG A 35 3.32 2.52 0.31
N GLN A 36 4.47 1.91 0.01
CA GLN A 36 4.59 1.03 -1.14
C GLN A 36 3.69 -0.19 -1.01
N ILE A 37 3.57 -0.74 0.20
CA ILE A 37 2.67 -1.86 0.46
C ILE A 37 1.22 -1.44 0.21
N ALA A 38 0.84 -0.23 0.66
CA ALA A 38 -0.51 0.27 0.44
C ALA A 38 -0.80 0.42 -1.05
N MET A 39 0.15 0.95 -1.81
CA MET A 39 -0.02 1.08 -3.26
C MET A 39 -0.21 -0.29 -3.93
N TYR A 40 0.60 -1.27 -3.53
CA TYR A 40 0.47 -2.62 -4.04
C TYR A 40 -0.91 -3.21 -3.73
N LEU A 41 -1.37 -3.05 -2.50
CA LEU A 41 -2.67 -3.61 -2.10
C LEU A 41 -3.82 -2.93 -2.83
N ILE A 42 -3.77 -1.61 -2.99
CA ILE A 42 -4.81 -0.90 -3.74
C ILE A 42 -4.84 -1.39 -5.19
N ARG A 43 -3.66 -1.56 -5.80
CA ARG A 43 -3.59 -2.04 -7.17
C ARG A 43 -4.17 -3.45 -7.31
N SER A 44 -3.88 -4.33 -6.35
CA SER A 44 -4.32 -5.72 -6.43
C SER A 44 -5.79 -5.90 -6.02
N MET A 45 -6.34 -5.00 -5.23
CA MET A 45 -7.68 -5.17 -4.65
C MET A 45 -8.73 -4.24 -5.27
N THR A 46 -8.34 -3.32 -6.14
CA THR A 46 -9.27 -2.40 -6.80
C THR A 46 -8.96 -2.34 -8.28
N ASN A 47 -9.80 -1.61 -9.03
CA ASN A 47 -9.58 -1.41 -10.46
C ASN A 47 -8.94 -0.06 -10.77
N LEU A 48 -8.34 0.60 -9.77
CA LEU A 48 -7.74 1.90 -9.99
C LEU A 48 -6.52 1.81 -10.89
N SER A 49 -6.37 2.80 -11.75
CA SER A 49 -5.19 2.95 -12.58
C SER A 49 -4.01 3.46 -11.75
N LEU A 50 -2.81 3.37 -12.31
CA LEU A 50 -1.63 3.90 -11.64
C LEU A 50 -1.75 5.39 -11.37
N ASP A 51 -2.32 6.15 -12.33
CA ASP A 51 -2.54 7.58 -12.13
C ASP A 51 -3.51 7.84 -11.00
N GLU A 52 -4.60 7.07 -10.94
CA GLU A 52 -5.58 7.23 -9.88
C GLU A 52 -4.98 6.90 -8.51
N ILE A 53 -4.14 5.87 -8.45
CA ILE A 53 -3.45 5.54 -7.21
C ILE A 53 -2.51 6.67 -6.81
N GLY A 54 -1.78 7.23 -7.77
CA GLY A 54 -0.90 8.36 -7.49
C GLY A 54 -1.63 9.53 -6.86
N LYS A 55 -2.85 9.80 -7.32
CA LYS A 55 -3.64 10.92 -6.80
C LYS A 55 -4.00 10.77 -5.33
N VAL A 56 -4.21 9.53 -4.87
CA VAL A 56 -4.55 9.32 -3.45
C VAL A 56 -3.32 9.20 -2.58
N PHE A 57 -2.13 9.39 -3.15
CA PHE A 57 -0.86 9.43 -2.42
C PHE A 57 -0.12 10.74 -2.76
N ASP A 58 -0.82 11.85 -2.59
CA ASP A 58 -0.25 13.20 -2.74
C ASP A 58 0.23 13.47 -4.17
N ASN A 59 -0.56 13.05 -5.15
CA ASN A 59 -0.29 13.29 -6.56
C ASN A 59 1.08 12.75 -7.00
N ARG A 60 1.41 11.56 -6.55
CA ARG A 60 2.64 10.92 -7.00
C ARG A 60 2.48 10.47 -8.45
N ASP A 61 3.57 10.59 -9.18
CA ASP A 61 3.65 10.23 -10.58
C ASP A 61 3.40 8.72 -10.77
N HIS A 62 2.76 8.35 -11.89
CA HIS A 62 2.45 6.95 -12.15
C HIS A 62 3.70 6.08 -12.22
N SER A 63 4.83 6.61 -12.69
CA SER A 63 6.09 5.87 -12.73
C SER A 63 6.55 5.51 -11.31
N THR A 64 6.39 6.44 -10.38
CA THR A 64 6.75 6.21 -8.98
C THR A 64 5.85 5.13 -8.38
N VAL A 65 4.55 5.18 -8.69
CA VAL A 65 3.60 4.18 -8.21
C VAL A 65 3.97 2.80 -8.76
N LEU A 66 4.25 2.72 -10.06
CA LEU A 66 4.61 1.46 -10.69
C LEU A 66 5.90 0.89 -10.08
N TYR A 67 6.91 1.73 -9.90
CA TYR A 67 8.15 1.32 -9.27
C TYR A 67 7.90 0.74 -7.88
N SER A 68 7.09 1.44 -7.08
CA SER A 68 6.77 1.02 -5.73
C SER A 68 6.10 -0.36 -5.71
N ILE A 69 5.13 -0.55 -6.59
CA ILE A 69 4.40 -1.82 -6.68
C ILE A 69 5.37 -2.94 -7.09
N GLN A 70 6.24 -2.68 -8.06
CA GLN A 70 7.20 -3.67 -8.52
C GLN A 70 8.20 -4.05 -7.43
N GLN A 71 8.60 -3.09 -6.59
CA GLN A 71 9.50 -3.37 -5.48
C GLN A 71 8.85 -4.33 -4.48
N ILE A 72 7.57 -4.13 -4.18
CA ILE A 72 6.85 -5.01 -3.27
C ILE A 72 6.69 -6.41 -3.88
N GLU A 73 6.33 -6.48 -5.16
CA GLU A 73 6.19 -7.76 -5.84
C GLU A 73 7.51 -8.55 -5.84
N LYS A 74 8.60 -7.84 -6.10
CA LYS A 74 9.93 -8.46 -6.13
C LYS A 74 10.30 -9.00 -4.76
N LYS A 75 10.06 -8.21 -3.71
CA LYS A 75 10.36 -8.65 -2.35
C LYS A 75 9.52 -9.85 -1.95
N MET A 76 8.25 -9.87 -2.34
CA MET A 76 7.39 -11.00 -2.03
C MET A 76 7.88 -12.30 -2.67
N LYS A 77 8.47 -12.22 -3.85
CA LYS A 77 9.02 -13.40 -4.51
C LYS A 77 10.26 -13.94 -3.81
N LYS A 78 11.04 -13.06 -3.19
CA LYS A 78 12.30 -13.43 -2.57
C LYS A 78 12.17 -13.76 -1.09
N ASP A 79 11.12 -13.30 -0.44
CA ASP A 79 10.98 -13.37 1.01
C ASP A 79 9.59 -13.91 1.33
N ALA A 80 9.53 -15.21 1.62
CA ALA A 80 8.26 -15.88 1.89
C ALA A 80 7.57 -15.33 3.13
N ALA A 81 8.33 -14.97 4.15
CA ALA A 81 7.76 -14.40 5.38
C ALA A 81 7.11 -13.05 5.09
N PHE A 82 7.76 -12.24 4.28
CA PHE A 82 7.20 -10.96 3.88
C PHE A 82 5.92 -11.16 3.07
N ALA A 83 5.93 -12.12 2.13
CA ALA A 83 4.74 -12.41 1.33
C ALA A 83 3.57 -12.82 2.20
N GLU A 84 3.83 -13.64 3.24
CA GLU A 84 2.77 -14.06 4.16
C GLU A 84 2.24 -12.87 4.96
N MET A 85 3.11 -11.96 5.38
CA MET A 85 2.69 -10.77 6.10
C MET A 85 1.75 -9.91 5.24
N VAL A 86 2.10 -9.71 3.97
CA VAL A 86 1.26 -8.93 3.06
C VAL A 86 -0.09 -9.61 2.85
N LYS A 87 -0.10 -10.94 2.71
CA LYS A 87 -1.34 -11.70 2.60
C LYS A 87 -2.21 -11.55 3.83
N GLU A 88 -1.58 -11.52 5.00
CA GLU A 88 -2.30 -11.35 6.25
C GLU A 88 -2.97 -9.99 6.33
N ILE A 89 -2.27 -8.94 5.93
CA ILE A 89 -2.85 -7.60 5.89
C ILE A 89 -4.05 -7.60 4.92
N LYS A 90 -3.89 -8.20 3.76
CA LYS A 90 -4.95 -8.28 2.76
C LYS A 90 -6.17 -9.03 3.30
N THR A 91 -5.94 -10.14 3.99
CA THR A 91 -7.02 -10.92 4.58
C THR A 91 -7.77 -10.10 5.63
N ASN A 92 -7.05 -9.36 6.46
CA ASN A 92 -7.66 -8.51 7.47
C ASN A 92 -8.52 -7.42 6.85
N ILE A 93 -8.07 -6.84 5.72
CA ILE A 93 -8.88 -5.85 5.01
C ILE A 93 -10.17 -6.48 4.52
N ASN A 94 -10.08 -7.66 3.89
CA ASN A 94 -11.25 -8.33 3.32
C ASN A 94 -12.25 -8.78 4.38
N SER A 95 -11.76 -9.20 5.54
CA SER A 95 -12.64 -9.71 6.60
C SER A 95 -13.23 -8.60 7.47
N LYS A 96 -12.83 -7.37 7.27
CA LYS A 96 -13.33 -6.22 8.04
C LYS A 96 -14.78 -5.94 7.69
N ARG A 97 -15.60 -5.81 8.69
CA ARG A 97 -17.03 -5.51 8.53
C ARG A 97 -17.31 -4.07 8.86
#